data_78bf73fa689b631f8ad4c353e297e846
#
_entry.id   78bf73fa689b631f8ad4c353e297e846
#
_cell.length_a   1.000
_cell.length_b   1.000
_cell.length_c   1.000
_cell.angle_alpha   90.00
_cell.angle_beta   90.00
_cell.angle_gamma   90.00
#
_symmetry.space_group_name_H-M   'P 1'
#
loop_
_entity.id
_entity.type
_entity.pdbx_description
1 polymer ?
#
loop_
_entity_poly.entity_id
_entity_poly.type
_entity_poly.pdbx_seq_one_letter_code
_entity_poly.pdbx_strand_id
1 'polypeptide(L)'
;MKTIFWKVAMRPGKPLIFGKLKKTLILGFPGNPVSTYVSALIFLKPLINKYNKIINNNEYKFGILNKPLIKNDERQEYLRSEVYLKDNKYFLSPVSAQDSSMTSSLSRAQGLIIRKPFAKALNKGNKVLFILFSDMHTLI
;
A
#
# COMPACT_ATOMS: atom_id res chain seq x y z
N MET A 1 21.78 17.07 5.25
CA MET A 1 20.73 16.10 5.62
C MET A 1 21.37 14.76 5.94
N LYS A 2 21.03 14.16 7.07
CA LYS A 2 21.42 12.77 7.37
C LYS A 2 20.34 11.85 6.76
N THR A 3 20.67 11.11 5.74
CA THR A 3 19.77 10.10 5.14
C THR A 3 19.69 8.89 6.08
N ILE A 4 18.48 8.48 6.42
CA ILE A 4 18.20 7.29 7.24
C ILE A 4 18.06 6.08 6.33
N PHE A 5 17.26 6.23 5.28
CA PHE A 5 17.22 5.25 4.18
C PHE A 5 16.89 5.92 2.84
N TRP A 6 17.32 5.28 1.77
CA TRP A 6 17.01 5.62 0.40
C TRP A 6 16.80 4.34 -0.39
N LYS A 7 15.74 4.31 -1.20
CA LYS A 7 15.21 3.15 -1.90
C LYS A 7 14.69 2.07 -0.94
N VAL A 8 13.45 1.72 -1.14
CA VAL A 8 12.75 0.69 -0.36
C VAL A 8 12.42 -0.47 -1.29
N ALA A 9 12.60 -1.68 -0.82
CA ALA A 9 12.26 -2.89 -1.58
C ALA A 9 10.73 -3.08 -1.64
N MET A 10 10.04 -2.13 -2.29
CA MET A 10 8.58 -2.14 -2.47
C MET A 10 8.17 -1.77 -3.89
N ARG A 11 6.96 -2.13 -4.25
CA ARG A 11 6.30 -1.77 -5.52
C ARG A 11 4.81 -1.47 -5.30
N PRO A 12 4.32 -0.28 -5.74
CA PRO A 12 5.07 0.88 -6.22
C PRO A 12 5.79 1.60 -5.08
N GLY A 13 6.73 2.50 -5.39
CA GLY A 13 7.32 3.40 -4.39
C GLY A 13 8.81 3.20 -4.09
N LYS A 14 9.55 2.38 -4.86
CA LYS A 14 10.99 2.12 -4.66
C LYS A 14 11.84 3.35 -4.38
N PRO A 15 11.71 4.52 -5.09
CA PRO A 15 12.59 5.67 -4.90
C PRO A 15 12.34 6.50 -3.63
N LEU A 16 11.53 6.04 -2.70
CA LEU A 16 11.29 6.75 -1.43
C LEU A 16 12.61 7.03 -0.68
N ILE A 17 12.74 8.24 -0.15
CA ILE A 17 13.85 8.64 0.72
C ILE A 17 13.33 9.17 2.05
N PHE A 18 13.99 8.82 3.13
CA PHE A 18 13.71 9.34 4.46
C PHE A 18 15.01 9.82 5.13
N GLY A 19 14.96 10.99 5.72
CA GLY A 19 16.11 11.57 6.35
C GLY A 19 15.77 12.61 7.41
N LYS A 20 16.80 13.20 7.99
CA LYS A 20 16.70 14.23 9.03
C LYS A 20 17.64 15.39 8.73
N LEU A 21 17.13 16.59 8.85
CA LEU A 21 17.92 17.83 8.81
C LEU A 21 17.68 18.59 10.11
N LYS A 22 18.71 18.66 10.96
CA LYS A 22 18.57 19.19 12.34
C LYS A 22 17.43 18.45 13.08
N LYS A 23 16.37 19.16 13.48
CA LYS A 23 15.19 18.57 14.14
C LYS A 23 14.06 18.18 13.19
N THR A 24 14.17 18.52 11.89
CA THR A 24 13.13 18.30 10.89
C THR A 24 13.30 16.93 10.24
N LEU A 25 12.22 16.16 10.19
CA LEU A 25 12.12 14.93 9.40
C LEU A 25 11.79 15.28 7.95
N ILE A 26 12.44 14.61 7.01
CA ILE A 26 12.26 14.82 5.58
C ILE A 26 11.88 13.48 4.96
N LEU A 27 10.74 13.46 4.29
CA LEU A 27 10.27 12.31 3.52
C LEU A 27 10.10 12.74 2.06
N GLY A 28 10.93 12.21 1.19
CA GLY A 28 10.88 12.48 -0.26
C GLY A 28 10.18 11.37 -1.00
N PHE A 29 9.15 11.73 -1.75
CA PHE A 29 8.31 10.78 -2.48
C PHE A 29 8.78 10.59 -3.92
N PRO A 30 8.44 9.42 -4.54
CA PRO A 30 8.57 9.25 -5.97
C PRO A 30 7.78 10.30 -6.74
N GLY A 31 8.24 10.70 -7.91
CA GLY A 31 7.51 11.66 -8.77
C GLY A 31 6.24 11.10 -9.42
N ASN A 32 6.06 9.78 -9.43
CA ASN A 32 4.88 9.15 -9.99
C ASN A 32 3.68 9.25 -9.02
N PRO A 33 2.51 9.75 -9.45
CA PRO A 33 1.36 9.99 -8.56
C PRO A 33 0.88 8.76 -7.79
N VAL A 34 0.80 7.61 -8.43
CA VAL A 34 0.37 6.37 -7.79
C VAL A 34 1.38 5.91 -6.74
N SER A 35 2.68 5.99 -7.07
CA SER A 35 3.75 5.67 -6.13
C SER A 35 3.76 6.62 -4.94
N THR A 36 3.53 7.90 -5.17
CA THR A 36 3.41 8.92 -4.13
C THR A 36 2.24 8.62 -3.20
N TYR A 37 1.06 8.33 -3.75
CA TYR A 37 -0.13 8.02 -2.98
C TYR A 37 0.08 6.77 -2.09
N VAL A 38 0.55 5.66 -2.68
CA VAL A 38 0.82 4.43 -1.91
C VAL A 38 1.88 4.67 -0.84
N SER A 39 2.96 5.38 -1.18
CA SER A 39 4.02 5.71 -0.21
C SER A 39 3.52 6.62 0.92
N ALA A 40 2.63 7.56 0.63
CA ALA A 40 2.01 8.41 1.65
C ALA A 40 1.16 7.60 2.62
N LEU A 41 0.35 6.67 2.13
CA LEU A 41 -0.45 5.79 2.98
C LEU A 41 0.41 4.91 3.90
N ILE A 42 1.50 4.37 3.37
CA ILE A 42 2.33 3.38 4.07
C ILE A 42 3.35 4.04 5.02
N PHE A 43 3.85 5.24 4.70
CA PHE A 43 4.91 5.89 5.46
C PHE A 43 4.50 7.23 6.09
N LEU A 44 3.89 8.13 5.33
CA LEU A 44 3.56 9.47 5.85
C LEU A 44 2.47 9.41 6.90
N LYS A 45 1.38 8.70 6.64
CA LYS A 45 0.27 8.59 7.60
C LYS A 45 0.70 8.00 8.94
N PRO A 46 1.39 6.85 9.02
CA PRO A 46 1.90 6.34 10.30
C PRO A 46 2.88 7.28 10.98
N LEU A 47 3.70 8.01 10.21
CA LEU A 47 4.62 8.99 10.76
C LEU A 47 3.89 10.16 11.43
N ILE A 48 2.88 10.72 10.76
CA ILE A 48 2.02 11.79 11.29
C ILE A 48 1.29 11.31 12.54
N ASN A 49 0.69 10.12 12.49
CA ASN A 49 -0.02 9.56 13.62
C ASN A 49 0.88 9.36 14.84
N LYS A 50 2.09 8.84 14.62
CA LYS A 50 3.09 8.70 15.69
C LYS A 50 3.50 10.06 16.26
N TYR A 51 3.69 11.07 15.42
CA TYR A 51 4.06 12.42 15.85
C TYR A 51 2.95 13.04 16.71
N ASN A 52 1.70 12.84 16.33
CA ASN A 52 0.53 13.35 17.06
C ASN A 52 0.08 12.41 18.20
N LYS A 53 0.83 11.36 18.52
CA LYS A 53 0.47 10.35 19.54
C LYS A 53 -0.89 9.68 19.31
N ILE A 54 -1.33 9.62 18.07
CA ILE A 54 -2.54 8.91 17.68
C ILE A 54 -2.22 7.41 17.65
N ILE A 55 -2.95 6.64 18.44
CA ILE A 55 -2.86 5.18 18.40
C ILE A 55 -3.57 4.73 17.13
N ASN A 56 -2.79 4.30 16.16
CA ASN A 56 -3.32 3.84 14.88
C ASN A 56 -3.45 2.31 14.94
N ASN A 57 -4.65 1.83 15.01
CA ASN A 57 -4.94 0.45 14.67
C ASN A 57 -4.92 0.38 13.15
N ASN A 58 -3.75 0.16 12.55
CA ASN A 58 -3.66 -0.21 11.14
C ASN A 58 -4.47 -1.48 10.97
N GLU A 59 -5.69 -1.32 10.51
CA GLU A 59 -6.60 -2.44 10.35
C GLU A 59 -6.25 -3.20 9.08
N TYR A 60 -5.22 -4.02 9.17
CA TYR A 60 -5.00 -5.07 8.20
C TYR A 60 -6.17 -6.03 8.24
N LYS A 61 -6.80 -6.21 7.10
CA LYS A 61 -7.96 -7.10 6.94
C LYS A 61 -7.58 -8.28 6.06
N PHE A 62 -8.36 -9.34 6.18
CA PHE A 62 -8.29 -10.46 5.25
C PHE A 62 -9.49 -10.45 4.32
N GLY A 63 -9.25 -10.81 3.06
CA GLY A 63 -10.31 -10.95 2.07
C GLY A 63 -10.03 -12.09 1.10
N ILE A 64 -10.98 -12.35 0.24
CA ILE A 64 -10.98 -13.47 -0.70
C ILE A 64 -10.71 -12.95 -2.10
N LEU A 65 -9.75 -13.55 -2.79
CA LEU A 65 -9.42 -13.20 -4.17
C LEU A 65 -10.51 -13.64 -5.16
N ASN A 66 -10.91 -12.74 -6.04
CA ASN A 66 -11.77 -13.05 -7.17
C ASN A 66 -11.00 -13.43 -8.45
N LYS A 67 -9.72 -13.14 -8.49
CA LYS A 67 -8.83 -13.44 -9.63
C LYS A 67 -7.51 -14.00 -9.10
N PRO A 68 -6.84 -14.87 -9.85
CA PRO A 68 -5.53 -15.38 -9.45
C PRO A 68 -4.48 -14.29 -9.43
N LEU A 69 -3.43 -14.50 -8.65
CA LEU A 69 -2.22 -13.68 -8.61
C LEU A 69 -1.00 -14.55 -8.95
N ILE A 70 -0.13 -14.04 -9.79
CA ILE A 70 1.15 -14.68 -10.11
C ILE A 70 2.11 -14.61 -8.91
N LYS A 71 3.19 -15.37 -8.91
CA LYS A 71 4.25 -15.24 -7.90
C LYS A 71 4.82 -13.83 -7.88
N ASN A 72 5.17 -13.34 -6.69
CA ASN A 72 5.81 -12.03 -6.52
C ASN A 72 7.34 -12.13 -6.66
N ASP A 73 7.98 -11.00 -6.98
CA ASP A 73 9.43 -10.84 -7.03
C ASP A 73 10.03 -10.54 -5.62
N GLU A 74 11.26 -10.03 -5.57
CA GLU A 74 11.99 -9.72 -4.35
C GLU A 74 11.46 -8.51 -3.56
N ARG A 75 10.44 -7.80 -4.09
CA ARG A 75 9.88 -6.59 -3.45
C ARG A 75 8.56 -6.87 -2.76
N GLN A 76 8.31 -6.18 -1.67
CA GLN A 76 6.95 -6.12 -1.11
C GLN A 76 6.03 -5.40 -2.08
N GLU A 77 4.90 -6.02 -2.39
CA GLU A 77 3.98 -5.53 -3.40
C GLU A 77 2.68 -5.02 -2.76
N TYR A 78 2.23 -3.87 -3.24
CA TYR A 78 0.95 -3.25 -2.88
C TYR A 78 0.10 -3.15 -4.14
N LEU A 79 -0.78 -4.14 -4.35
CA LEU A 79 -1.64 -4.21 -5.52
C LEU A 79 -2.93 -3.43 -5.30
N ARG A 80 -3.21 -2.47 -6.16
CA ARG A 80 -4.50 -1.79 -6.18
C ARG A 80 -5.61 -2.78 -6.48
N SER A 81 -6.68 -2.72 -5.69
CA SER A 81 -7.78 -3.66 -5.80
C SER A 81 -9.12 -2.98 -5.60
N GLU A 82 -10.08 -3.38 -6.41
CA GLU A 82 -11.49 -3.17 -6.13
C GLU A 82 -11.87 -4.07 -4.94
N VAL A 83 -12.63 -3.54 -4.00
CA VAL A 83 -13.01 -4.26 -2.77
C VAL A 83 -14.50 -4.12 -2.58
N TYR A 84 -15.19 -5.21 -2.35
CA TYR A 84 -16.59 -5.19 -1.97
C TYR A 84 -16.85 -6.13 -0.79
N LEU A 85 -17.88 -5.80 0.00
CA LEU A 85 -18.32 -6.57 1.14
C LEU A 85 -19.60 -7.31 0.78
N LYS A 86 -19.60 -8.63 1.00
CA LYS A 86 -20.77 -9.49 0.83
C LYS A 86 -20.78 -10.55 1.93
N ASP A 87 -21.94 -10.74 2.56
CA ASP A 87 -22.13 -11.72 3.65
C ASP A 87 -21.03 -11.61 4.74
N ASN A 88 -20.70 -10.38 5.13
CA ASN A 88 -19.66 -10.04 6.10
C ASN A 88 -18.24 -10.52 5.72
N LYS A 89 -17.99 -10.74 4.42
CA LYS A 89 -16.69 -11.12 3.87
C LYS A 89 -16.24 -10.12 2.81
N TYR A 90 -14.98 -9.76 2.83
CA TYR A 90 -14.37 -8.93 1.79
C TYR A 90 -13.94 -9.78 0.60
N PHE A 91 -14.26 -9.30 -0.59
CA PHE A 91 -13.83 -9.86 -1.85
C PHE A 91 -12.99 -8.83 -2.60
N LEU A 92 -11.89 -9.28 -3.18
CA LEU A 92 -10.91 -8.42 -3.82
C LEU A 92 -10.68 -8.83 -5.27
N SER A 93 -10.78 -7.83 -6.15
CA SER A 93 -10.45 -7.96 -7.57
C SER A 93 -9.27 -7.05 -7.88
N PRO A 94 -8.05 -7.60 -8.02
CA PRO A 94 -6.90 -6.80 -8.43
C PRO A 94 -7.20 -6.06 -9.73
N VAL A 95 -6.91 -4.77 -9.76
CA VAL A 95 -7.06 -3.96 -10.97
C VAL A 95 -6.06 -4.47 -12.01
N SER A 96 -6.52 -4.69 -13.25
CA SER A 96 -5.71 -5.31 -14.31
C SER A 96 -4.44 -4.51 -14.64
N ALA A 97 -4.52 -3.18 -14.59
CA ALA A 97 -3.39 -2.30 -14.83
C ALA A 97 -2.74 -1.89 -13.52
N GLN A 98 -1.63 -2.55 -13.16
CA GLN A 98 -0.84 -2.21 -11.98
C GLN A 98 0.32 -1.26 -12.29
N ASP A 99 0.42 -0.77 -13.53
CA ASP A 99 1.42 0.23 -13.90
C ASP A 99 1.23 1.48 -13.03
N SER A 100 2.31 1.94 -12.43
CA SER A 100 2.33 3.11 -11.57
C SER A 100 2.06 4.43 -12.32
N SER A 101 2.15 4.44 -13.64
CA SER A 101 1.79 5.59 -14.48
C SER A 101 0.27 5.76 -14.65
N MET A 102 -0.54 4.72 -14.36
CA MET A 102 -1.99 4.73 -14.59
C MET A 102 -2.77 5.21 -13.37
N THR A 103 -3.03 6.51 -13.28
CA THR A 103 -3.88 7.11 -12.23
C THR A 103 -5.32 6.61 -12.27
N SER A 104 -5.84 6.22 -13.44
CA SER A 104 -7.18 5.62 -13.58
C SER A 104 -7.34 4.31 -12.79
N SER A 105 -6.28 3.55 -12.61
CA SER A 105 -6.31 2.35 -11.78
C SER A 105 -6.45 2.66 -10.29
N LEU A 106 -5.97 3.84 -9.86
CA LEU A 106 -6.12 4.30 -8.48
C LEU A 106 -7.55 4.76 -8.19
N SER A 107 -8.20 5.45 -9.14
CA SER A 107 -9.59 5.91 -8.97
C SER A 107 -10.61 4.76 -8.87
N ARG A 108 -10.27 3.58 -9.39
CA ARG A 108 -11.10 2.37 -9.33
C ARG A 108 -10.83 1.52 -8.09
N ALA A 109 -9.72 1.72 -7.42
CA ALA A 109 -9.33 0.92 -6.28
C ALA A 109 -9.97 1.44 -4.99
N GLN A 110 -10.37 0.54 -4.09
CA GLN A 110 -10.79 0.82 -2.73
C GLN A 110 -9.80 0.31 -1.69
N GLY A 111 -8.76 -0.41 -2.10
CA GLY A 111 -7.76 -0.94 -1.19
C GLY A 111 -6.50 -1.43 -1.88
N LEU A 112 -5.55 -1.85 -1.05
CA LEU A 112 -4.28 -2.43 -1.46
C LEU A 112 -4.14 -3.85 -0.91
N ILE A 113 -4.00 -4.83 -1.80
CA ILE A 113 -3.55 -6.17 -1.41
C ILE A 113 -2.06 -6.09 -1.11
N ILE A 114 -1.66 -6.69 0.02
CA ILE A 114 -0.27 -6.70 0.47
C ILE A 114 0.32 -8.07 0.20
N ARG A 115 1.41 -8.10 -0.54
CA ARG A 115 2.15 -9.32 -0.84
C ARG A 115 3.59 -9.20 -0.40
N LYS A 116 4.02 -10.14 0.41
CA LYS A 116 5.41 -10.23 0.87
C LYS A 116 6.35 -10.48 -0.31
N PRO A 117 7.65 -10.12 -0.18
CA PRO A 117 8.67 -10.58 -1.12
C PRO A 117 8.59 -12.09 -1.32
N PHE A 118 8.77 -12.51 -2.56
CA PHE A 118 8.75 -13.93 -2.97
C PHE A 118 7.44 -14.70 -2.66
N ALA A 119 6.34 -13.99 -2.43
CA ALA A 119 5.04 -14.64 -2.21
C ALA A 119 4.66 -15.53 -3.38
N LYS A 120 4.22 -16.75 -3.07
CA LYS A 120 3.79 -17.74 -4.06
C LYS A 120 2.57 -17.25 -4.84
N ALA A 121 2.34 -17.81 -6.02
CA ALA A 121 1.11 -17.60 -6.77
C ALA A 121 -0.11 -17.98 -5.93
N LEU A 122 -1.21 -17.28 -6.14
CA LEU A 122 -2.47 -17.51 -5.45
C LEU A 122 -3.58 -17.71 -6.46
N ASN A 123 -4.48 -18.62 -6.17
CA ASN A 123 -5.66 -18.88 -6.98
C ASN A 123 -6.85 -18.03 -6.53
N LYS A 124 -7.85 -17.90 -7.41
CA LYS A 124 -9.18 -17.41 -7.02
C LYS A 124 -9.67 -18.20 -5.81
N GLY A 125 -10.28 -17.50 -4.84
CA GLY A 125 -10.74 -18.09 -3.58
C GLY A 125 -9.70 -18.11 -2.46
N ASN A 126 -8.41 -17.86 -2.74
CA ASN A 126 -7.41 -17.76 -1.71
C ASN A 126 -7.59 -16.49 -0.86
N LYS A 127 -7.18 -16.60 0.41
CA LYS A 127 -7.21 -15.50 1.38
C LYS A 127 -5.99 -14.62 1.23
N VAL A 128 -6.18 -13.31 1.23
CA VAL A 128 -5.11 -12.32 1.14
C VAL A 128 -5.23 -11.25 2.20
N LEU A 129 -4.09 -10.69 2.59
CA LEU A 129 -4.01 -9.53 3.47
C LEU A 129 -4.19 -8.25 2.64
N PHE A 130 -4.99 -7.31 3.14
CA PHE A 130 -5.20 -6.03 2.47
C PHE A 130 -5.50 -4.91 3.46
N ILE A 131 -5.45 -3.67 2.98
CA ILE A 131 -5.89 -2.46 3.67
C ILE A 131 -6.95 -1.75 2.85
N LEU A 132 -7.98 -1.19 3.50
CA LEU A 132 -8.97 -0.32 2.87
C LEU A 132 -8.49 1.13 2.83
N PHE A 133 -8.77 1.84 1.75
CA PHE A 133 -8.47 3.28 1.67
C PHE A 133 -9.32 4.08 2.66
N SER A 134 -10.57 3.72 2.87
CA SER A 134 -11.45 4.38 3.85
C SER A 134 -10.85 4.38 5.26
N ASP A 135 -10.29 3.25 5.68
CA ASP A 135 -9.64 3.15 7.01
C ASP A 135 -8.34 3.96 7.08
N MET A 136 -7.72 4.20 5.92
CA MET A 136 -6.48 4.96 5.82
C MET A 136 -6.71 6.47 5.72
N HIS A 137 -7.89 6.90 5.24
CA HIS A 137 -8.22 8.33 5.08
C HIS A 137 -8.77 8.97 6.36
N THR A 138 -9.18 8.18 7.33
CA THR A 138 -9.64 8.72 8.62
C THR A 138 -8.44 9.30 9.37
N LEU A 139 -8.24 10.61 9.16
CA LEU A 139 -7.43 11.44 10.03
C LEU A 139 -8.36 11.89 11.15
N ILE A 140 -8.40 11.16 12.23
CA ILE A 140 -8.84 11.63 13.56
C ILE A 140 -9.21 10.41 14.39
#